data_95b35d46f1bc7cae15280525d37b29ac
#
_entry.id   95b35d46f1bc7cae15280525d37b29ac
#
_cell.length_a   1.000
_cell.length_b   1.000
_cell.length_c   1.000
_cell.angle_alpha   90.00
_cell.angle_beta   90.00
_cell.angle_gamma   90.00
#
_symmetry.space_group_name_H-M   'P 1'
#
loop_
_entity.id
_entity.type
_entity.pdbx_description
1 polymer ?
#
loop_
_entity_poly.entity_id
_entity_poly.type
_entity_poly.pdbx_seq_one_letter_code
_entity_poly.pdbx_strand_id
1 'polypeptide(L)'
;TRQGYAESLPFDDASFEVVISRYSAHHWHDVGQALREVKRVLKPGGIFIIMDVMSPGHPVRNIWLQTVEALRDTSHVQNYASGEWLSFITEAGLIARALITDRLPLEFSSWSARMRTPEALSQAIRLYQESASAEVKAYFELQDDGSFTSDTIMAEAQKAG
;
A
#
# COMPACT_ATOMS: atom_id res chain seq x y z
N THR A 1 15.40 -15.68 -7.89
CA THR A 1 14.89 -14.29 -7.88
C THR A 1 15.31 -13.57 -9.15
N ARG A 2 14.47 -12.69 -9.65
CA ARG A 2 14.78 -11.77 -10.77
C ARG A 2 14.54 -10.35 -10.30
N GLN A 3 15.44 -9.44 -10.66
CA GLN A 3 15.26 -8.01 -10.42
C GLN A 3 14.39 -7.44 -11.54
N GLY A 4 13.45 -6.55 -11.20
CA GLY A 4 12.55 -5.87 -12.13
C GLY A 4 11.68 -4.86 -11.43
N TYR A 5 11.02 -4.03 -12.20
CA TYR A 5 9.97 -3.12 -11.73
C TYR A 5 8.60 -3.80 -11.88
N ALA A 6 7.65 -3.43 -11.03
CA ALA A 6 6.29 -3.96 -11.13
C ALA A 6 5.62 -3.58 -12.47
N GLU A 7 5.98 -2.41 -13.01
CA GLU A 7 5.52 -1.88 -14.28
C GLU A 7 6.14 -2.57 -15.53
N SER A 8 7.14 -3.47 -15.32
CA SER A 8 7.81 -4.22 -16.39
C SER A 8 8.38 -5.51 -15.82
N LEU A 9 7.52 -6.51 -15.66
CA LEU A 9 7.89 -7.78 -15.05
C LEU A 9 8.73 -8.62 -16.02
N PRO A 10 9.93 -9.13 -15.60
CA PRO A 10 10.85 -9.88 -16.43
C PRO A 10 10.43 -11.35 -16.61
N PHE A 11 9.15 -11.57 -16.97
CA PHE A 11 8.55 -12.88 -17.17
C PHE A 11 7.72 -12.89 -18.45
N ASP A 12 7.60 -14.08 -19.06
CA ASP A 12 6.78 -14.27 -20.23
C ASP A 12 5.28 -14.17 -19.91
N ASP A 13 4.46 -13.96 -20.94
CA ASP A 13 3.00 -13.96 -20.81
C ASP A 13 2.51 -15.32 -20.27
N ALA A 14 1.43 -15.28 -19.51
CA ALA A 14 0.75 -16.48 -18.99
C ALA A 14 1.71 -17.46 -18.25
N SER A 15 2.63 -16.94 -17.45
CA SER A 15 3.66 -17.74 -16.73
C SER A 15 3.17 -18.25 -15.37
N PHE A 16 2.21 -17.55 -14.72
CA PHE A 16 1.85 -17.83 -13.33
C PHE A 16 0.37 -18.10 -13.15
N GLU A 17 0.05 -19.04 -12.29
CA GLU A 17 -1.31 -19.28 -11.77
C GLU A 17 -1.71 -18.26 -10.71
N VAL A 18 -0.72 -17.80 -9.93
CA VAL A 18 -0.94 -16.85 -8.83
C VAL A 18 0.19 -15.83 -8.83
N VAL A 19 -0.17 -14.56 -8.67
CA VAL A 19 0.75 -13.45 -8.41
C VAL A 19 0.34 -12.80 -7.08
N ILE A 20 1.30 -12.57 -6.20
CA ILE A 20 1.06 -11.96 -4.90
C ILE A 20 1.99 -10.75 -4.73
N SER A 21 1.42 -9.64 -4.24
CA SER A 21 2.18 -8.50 -3.77
C SER A 21 1.80 -8.20 -2.32
N ARG A 22 2.81 -7.88 -1.49
CA ARG A 22 2.59 -7.56 -0.09
C ARG A 22 3.48 -6.42 0.35
N TYR A 23 2.88 -5.33 0.81
CA TYR A 23 3.56 -4.12 1.30
C TYR A 23 4.65 -3.62 0.36
N SER A 24 4.31 -3.47 -0.92
CA SER A 24 5.22 -2.95 -1.94
C SER A 24 4.56 -2.03 -2.96
N ALA A 25 3.24 -2.09 -3.11
CA ALA A 25 2.55 -1.31 -4.14
C ALA A 25 2.56 0.19 -3.85
N HIS A 26 2.71 0.58 -2.60
CA HIS A 26 2.90 1.98 -2.21
C HIS A 26 4.25 2.59 -2.66
N HIS A 27 5.13 1.79 -3.26
CA HIS A 27 6.36 2.22 -3.93
C HIS A 27 6.27 2.21 -5.46
N TRP A 28 5.18 1.69 -6.06
CA TRP A 28 5.06 1.63 -7.51
C TRP A 28 4.77 3.01 -8.09
N HIS A 29 5.45 3.36 -9.18
CA HIS A 29 5.28 4.66 -9.82
C HIS A 29 3.98 4.73 -10.66
N ASP A 30 3.57 3.60 -11.25
CA ASP A 30 2.33 3.47 -12.03
C ASP A 30 1.62 2.15 -11.70
N VAL A 31 0.69 2.21 -10.75
CA VAL A 31 -0.11 1.04 -10.31
C VAL A 31 -0.93 0.47 -11.47
N GLY A 32 -1.48 1.32 -12.34
CA GLY A 32 -2.24 0.86 -13.50
C GLY A 32 -1.39 0.04 -14.46
N GLN A 33 -0.16 0.49 -14.74
CA GLN A 33 0.78 -0.28 -15.57
C GLN A 33 1.22 -1.57 -14.87
N ALA A 34 1.52 -1.52 -13.57
CA ALA A 34 1.89 -2.70 -12.81
C ALA A 34 0.79 -3.78 -12.84
N LEU A 35 -0.48 -3.38 -12.71
CA LEU A 35 -1.60 -4.32 -12.79
C LEU A 35 -1.83 -4.87 -14.20
N ARG A 36 -1.52 -4.10 -15.25
CA ARG A 36 -1.51 -4.62 -16.64
C ARG A 36 -0.43 -5.69 -16.80
N GLU A 37 0.75 -5.49 -16.22
CA GLU A 37 1.83 -6.48 -16.19
C GLU A 37 1.45 -7.73 -15.39
N VAL A 38 0.84 -7.55 -14.21
CA VAL A 38 0.27 -8.67 -13.44
C VAL A 38 -0.69 -9.48 -14.29
N LYS A 39 -1.65 -8.82 -14.97
CA LYS A 39 -2.59 -9.49 -15.88
C LYS A 39 -1.86 -10.21 -17.01
N ARG A 40 -0.82 -9.60 -17.60
CA ARG A 40 -0.04 -10.20 -18.71
C ARG A 40 0.58 -11.51 -18.28
N VAL A 41 1.27 -11.51 -17.14
CA VAL A 41 2.00 -12.70 -16.66
C VAL A 41 1.11 -13.77 -16.05
N LEU A 42 -0.11 -13.45 -15.64
CA LEU A 42 -1.09 -14.43 -15.17
C LEU A 42 -1.59 -15.30 -16.32
N LYS A 43 -1.73 -16.60 -16.07
CA LYS A 43 -2.45 -17.52 -16.94
C LYS A 43 -3.95 -17.17 -16.99
N PRO A 44 -4.69 -17.58 -18.04
CA PRO A 44 -6.15 -17.53 -18.04
C PRO A 44 -6.71 -18.18 -16.75
N GLY A 45 -7.64 -17.53 -16.07
CA GLY A 45 -8.17 -17.97 -14.78
C GLY A 45 -7.24 -17.75 -13.58
N GLY A 46 -6.02 -17.25 -13.78
CA GLY A 46 -5.05 -17.00 -12.71
C GLY A 46 -5.49 -15.89 -11.74
N ILE A 47 -4.94 -15.93 -10.53
CA ILE A 47 -5.35 -15.09 -9.40
C ILE A 47 -4.24 -14.10 -9.03
N PHE A 48 -4.62 -12.85 -8.79
CA PHE A 48 -3.80 -11.82 -8.18
C PHE A 48 -4.27 -11.53 -6.76
N ILE A 49 -3.34 -11.47 -5.80
CA ILE A 49 -3.60 -11.06 -4.42
C ILE A 49 -2.69 -9.88 -4.10
N ILE A 50 -3.29 -8.78 -3.63
CA ILE A 50 -2.56 -7.63 -3.10
C ILE A 50 -2.89 -7.43 -1.63
N MET A 51 -1.86 -7.17 -0.82
CA MET A 51 -1.99 -6.74 0.57
C MET A 51 -1.12 -5.50 0.77
N ASP A 52 -1.72 -4.40 1.21
CA ASP A 52 -0.96 -3.16 1.42
C ASP A 52 -1.60 -2.26 2.49
N VAL A 53 -0.87 -1.22 2.90
CA VAL A 53 -1.43 -0.12 3.67
C VAL A 53 -2.45 0.61 2.81
N MET A 54 -3.59 0.94 3.39
CA MET A 54 -4.69 1.59 2.68
C MET A 54 -4.84 3.04 3.10
N SER A 55 -5.05 3.92 2.13
CA SER A 55 -5.51 5.29 2.39
C SER A 55 -6.92 5.27 2.98
N PRO A 56 -7.18 6.08 4.04
CA PRO A 56 -8.54 6.23 4.59
C PRO A 56 -9.57 6.85 3.61
N GLY A 57 -9.12 7.36 2.46
CA GLY A 57 -9.99 8.02 1.48
C GLY A 57 -10.47 9.42 1.87
N HIS A 58 -10.37 9.80 3.16
CA HIS A 58 -10.73 11.15 3.63
C HIS A 58 -9.53 12.10 3.50
N PRO A 59 -9.66 13.30 2.88
CA PRO A 59 -8.53 14.16 2.54
C PRO A 59 -7.58 14.47 3.71
N VAL A 60 -8.13 14.85 4.88
CA VAL A 60 -7.33 15.21 6.06
C VAL A 60 -6.56 14.01 6.63
N ARG A 61 -7.20 12.85 6.69
CA ARG A 61 -6.57 11.62 7.17
C ARG A 61 -5.56 11.09 6.16
N ASN A 62 -5.90 11.17 4.87
CA ASN A 62 -5.01 10.74 3.80
C ASN A 62 -3.71 11.55 3.77
N ILE A 63 -3.79 12.89 3.79
CA ILE A 63 -2.56 13.71 3.76
C ILE A 63 -1.68 13.45 4.98
N TRP A 64 -2.27 13.20 6.15
CA TRP A 64 -1.50 12.86 7.35
C TRP A 64 -0.75 11.54 7.16
N LEU A 65 -1.44 10.47 6.71
CA LEU A 65 -0.82 9.15 6.47
C LEU A 65 0.30 9.23 5.43
N GLN A 66 0.03 9.83 4.27
CA GLN A 66 1.03 9.99 3.21
C GLN A 66 2.27 10.74 3.70
N THR A 67 2.07 11.77 4.55
CA THR A 67 3.20 12.55 5.09
C THR A 67 4.07 11.73 6.03
N VAL A 68 3.50 10.99 6.98
CA VAL A 68 4.31 10.19 7.91
C VAL A 68 5.00 9.02 7.20
N GLU A 69 4.36 8.41 6.20
CA GLU A 69 4.97 7.36 5.37
C GLU A 69 6.12 7.90 4.52
N ALA A 70 5.95 9.07 3.87
CA ALA A 70 7.01 9.68 3.07
C ALA A 70 8.21 10.15 3.91
N LEU A 71 7.97 10.61 5.14
CA LEU A 71 9.04 10.94 6.08
C LEU A 71 9.77 9.70 6.58
N ARG A 72 9.05 8.60 6.80
CA ARG A 72 9.63 7.33 7.22
C ARG A 72 10.48 6.69 6.14
N ASP A 73 10.00 6.73 4.89
CA ASP A 73 10.63 6.10 3.74
C ASP A 73 10.51 7.01 2.52
N THR A 74 11.63 7.58 2.11
CA THR A 74 11.68 8.50 0.96
C THR A 74 11.39 7.85 -0.40
N SER A 75 11.28 6.52 -0.45
CA SER A 75 10.83 5.79 -1.65
C SER A 75 9.31 5.60 -1.70
N HIS A 76 8.59 6.04 -0.67
CA HIS A 76 7.12 6.01 -0.65
C HIS A 76 6.54 6.88 -1.77
N VAL A 77 5.61 6.32 -2.52
CA VAL A 77 4.89 7.03 -3.59
C VAL A 77 3.49 7.40 -3.12
N GLN A 78 2.64 6.39 -2.84
CA GLN A 78 1.27 6.64 -2.41
C GLN A 78 0.59 5.39 -1.83
N ASN A 79 -0.19 5.56 -0.76
CA ASN A 79 -1.21 4.59 -0.35
C ASN A 79 -2.53 4.94 -1.04
N TYR A 80 -3.23 3.94 -1.54
CA TYR A 80 -4.48 4.09 -2.29
C TYR A 80 -5.67 3.66 -1.44
N ALA A 81 -6.80 4.34 -1.62
CA ALA A 81 -8.07 3.97 -0.98
C ALA A 81 -8.69 2.73 -1.65
N SER A 82 -9.62 2.08 -0.96
CA SER A 82 -10.29 0.87 -1.48
C SER A 82 -10.98 1.07 -2.83
N GLY A 83 -11.61 2.24 -3.03
CA GLY A 83 -12.24 2.58 -4.31
C GLY A 83 -11.23 2.75 -5.45
N GLU A 84 -10.06 3.32 -5.18
CA GLU A 84 -8.98 3.45 -6.15
C GLU A 84 -8.44 2.06 -6.55
N TRP A 85 -8.22 1.17 -5.58
CA TRP A 85 -7.82 -0.22 -5.85
C TRP A 85 -8.82 -0.95 -6.75
N LEU A 86 -10.13 -0.79 -6.47
CA LEU A 86 -11.16 -1.39 -7.30
C LEU A 86 -11.13 -0.85 -8.73
N SER A 87 -10.94 0.46 -8.90
CA SER A 87 -10.80 1.09 -10.22
C SER A 87 -9.57 0.57 -10.97
N PHE A 88 -8.40 0.56 -10.35
CA PHE A 88 -7.17 0.05 -10.96
C PHE A 88 -7.28 -1.41 -11.40
N ILE A 89 -7.87 -2.27 -10.56
CA ILE A 89 -8.08 -3.69 -10.87
C ILE A 89 -8.98 -3.84 -12.11
N THR A 90 -10.10 -3.11 -12.16
CA THR A 90 -11.06 -3.21 -13.26
C THR A 90 -10.53 -2.58 -14.54
N GLU A 91 -9.84 -1.44 -14.46
CA GLU A 91 -9.20 -0.78 -15.61
C GLU A 91 -8.06 -1.61 -16.22
N ALA A 92 -7.33 -2.37 -15.40
CA ALA A 92 -6.37 -3.35 -15.89
C ALA A 92 -7.04 -4.55 -16.57
N GLY A 93 -8.36 -4.67 -16.48
CA GLY A 93 -9.15 -5.78 -17.06
C GLY A 93 -9.03 -7.07 -16.24
N LEU A 94 -8.82 -6.95 -14.94
CA LEU A 94 -8.96 -8.01 -13.95
C LEU A 94 -10.36 -7.97 -13.35
N ILE A 95 -10.85 -9.10 -12.87
CA ILE A 95 -12.16 -9.22 -12.22
C ILE A 95 -11.93 -9.21 -10.71
N ALA A 96 -12.39 -8.18 -10.01
CA ALA A 96 -12.34 -8.14 -8.55
C ALA A 96 -13.23 -9.24 -7.95
N ARG A 97 -12.69 -10.04 -7.04
CA ARG A 97 -13.38 -11.18 -6.39
C ARG A 97 -13.67 -10.90 -4.93
N ALA A 98 -12.69 -10.33 -4.22
CA ALA A 98 -12.83 -9.97 -2.81
C ALA A 98 -12.05 -8.69 -2.52
N LEU A 99 -12.53 -7.94 -1.53
CA LEU A 99 -11.83 -6.81 -0.95
C LEU A 99 -12.12 -6.82 0.55
N ILE A 100 -11.07 -6.93 1.34
CA ILE A 100 -11.14 -7.01 2.80
C ILE A 100 -10.26 -5.89 3.35
N THR A 101 -10.78 -5.17 4.33
CA THR A 101 -10.03 -4.14 5.05
C THR A 101 -9.86 -4.55 6.51
N ASP A 102 -8.75 -4.16 7.11
CA ASP A 102 -8.44 -4.43 8.51
C ASP A 102 -7.65 -3.29 9.11
N ARG A 103 -7.49 -3.31 10.43
CA ARG A 103 -6.73 -2.35 11.22
C ARG A 103 -5.40 -2.96 11.64
N LEU A 104 -4.30 -2.25 11.40
CA LEU A 104 -2.94 -2.71 11.71
C LEU A 104 -2.30 -1.79 12.75
N PRO A 105 -2.15 -2.23 14.00
CA PRO A 105 -1.36 -1.51 14.99
C PRO A 105 0.13 -1.50 14.60
N LEU A 106 0.74 -0.33 14.66
CA LEU A 106 2.13 -0.08 14.32
C LEU A 106 2.84 0.53 15.53
N GLU A 107 3.76 -0.22 16.11
CA GLU A 107 4.63 0.29 17.17
C GLU A 107 5.71 1.16 16.54
N PHE A 108 5.84 2.41 17.01
CA PHE A 108 6.62 3.46 16.35
C PHE A 108 8.10 3.10 16.19
N SER A 109 8.72 2.54 17.23
CA SER A 109 10.15 2.25 17.20
C SER A 109 10.49 1.16 16.18
N SER A 110 9.72 0.08 16.15
CA SER A 110 9.91 -1.01 15.20
C SER A 110 9.51 -0.61 13.77
N TRP A 111 8.47 0.24 13.64
CA TRP A 111 8.00 0.72 12.34
C TRP A 111 9.03 1.61 11.66
N SER A 112 9.65 2.55 12.39
CA SER A 112 10.73 3.41 11.88
C SER A 112 12.04 2.64 11.66
N ALA A 113 12.42 1.77 12.61
CA ALA A 113 13.66 0.99 12.52
C ALA A 113 13.70 0.05 11.31
N ARG A 114 12.57 -0.54 10.90
CA ARG A 114 12.49 -1.42 9.72
C ARG A 114 12.95 -0.72 8.43
N MET A 115 12.71 0.58 8.29
CA MET A 115 13.13 1.36 7.13
C MET A 115 14.46 2.09 7.38
N ARG A 116 15.07 1.90 8.57
CA ARG A 116 16.28 2.64 8.97
C ARG A 116 16.07 4.16 8.85
N THR A 117 14.88 4.63 9.22
CA THR A 117 14.51 6.03 9.14
C THR A 117 15.54 6.88 9.89
N PRO A 118 16.15 7.90 9.25
CA PRO A 118 17.09 8.78 9.91
C PRO A 118 16.47 9.45 11.15
N GLU A 119 17.28 9.65 12.20
CA GLU A 119 16.79 10.24 13.45
C GLU A 119 16.07 11.57 13.26
N ALA A 120 16.60 12.45 12.41
CA ALA A 120 15.96 13.73 12.12
C ALA A 120 14.55 13.58 11.50
N LEU A 121 14.34 12.56 10.67
CA LEU A 121 13.02 12.28 10.09
C LEU A 121 12.10 11.61 11.11
N SER A 122 12.62 10.73 11.96
CA SER A 122 11.85 10.16 13.08
C SER A 122 11.35 11.26 14.04
N GLN A 123 12.19 12.23 14.37
CA GLN A 123 11.81 13.39 15.17
C GLN A 123 10.76 14.27 14.44
N ALA A 124 10.92 14.49 13.14
CA ALA A 124 9.93 15.24 12.34
C ALA A 124 8.57 14.54 12.33
N ILE A 125 8.54 13.20 12.21
CA ILE A 125 7.30 12.43 12.32
C ILE A 125 6.65 12.66 13.70
N ARG A 126 7.42 12.58 14.78
CA ARG A 126 6.91 12.79 16.14
C ARG A 126 6.29 14.19 16.32
N LEU A 127 6.98 15.23 15.87
CA LEU A 127 6.46 16.60 15.91
C LEU A 127 5.17 16.74 15.09
N TYR A 128 5.13 16.11 13.91
CA TYR A 128 3.93 16.11 13.07
C TYR A 128 2.76 15.38 13.73
N GLN A 129 3.00 14.25 14.39
CA GLN A 129 1.99 13.51 15.18
C GLN A 129 1.46 14.34 16.35
N GLU A 130 2.33 15.01 17.09
CA GLU A 130 1.94 15.89 18.22
C GLU A 130 1.03 17.03 17.78
N SER A 131 1.31 17.62 16.60
CA SER A 131 0.53 18.72 16.01
C SER A 131 -0.77 18.29 15.32
N ALA A 132 -1.01 16.98 15.19
CA ALA A 132 -2.17 16.46 14.48
C ALA A 132 -3.50 16.88 15.14
N SER A 133 -4.53 17.07 14.34
CA SER A 133 -5.87 17.40 14.81
C SER A 133 -6.46 16.29 15.69
N ALA A 134 -7.42 16.62 16.54
CA ALA A 134 -8.12 15.63 17.36
C ALA A 134 -8.77 14.52 16.51
N GLU A 135 -9.30 14.86 15.33
CA GLU A 135 -9.86 13.90 14.39
C GLU A 135 -8.81 12.89 13.92
N VAL A 136 -7.62 13.35 13.53
CA VAL A 136 -6.53 12.49 13.08
C VAL A 136 -6.04 11.61 14.21
N LYS A 137 -5.82 12.19 15.40
CA LYS A 137 -5.38 11.45 16.59
C LYS A 137 -6.35 10.33 16.95
N ALA A 138 -7.64 10.64 16.94
CA ALA A 138 -8.68 9.64 17.24
C ALA A 138 -8.76 8.54 16.18
N TYR A 139 -8.70 8.90 14.89
CA TYR A 139 -8.81 7.93 13.80
C TYR A 139 -7.64 6.95 13.77
N PHE A 140 -6.41 7.46 13.89
CA PHE A 140 -5.21 6.63 13.87
C PHE A 140 -4.82 6.08 15.24
N GLU A 141 -5.63 6.34 16.28
CA GLU A 141 -5.39 5.85 17.65
C GLU A 141 -3.97 6.18 18.13
N LEU A 142 -3.54 7.45 17.86
CA LEU A 142 -2.19 7.90 18.17
C LEU A 142 -1.88 7.79 19.66
N GLN A 143 -0.75 7.14 19.98
CA GLN A 143 -0.25 6.96 21.34
C GLN A 143 0.84 7.98 21.66
N ASP A 144 1.13 8.18 22.96
CA ASP A 144 2.15 9.10 23.43
C ASP A 144 3.57 8.73 22.94
N ASP A 145 3.84 7.45 22.73
CA ASP A 145 5.12 6.96 22.19
C ASP A 145 5.23 7.07 20.66
N GLY A 146 4.17 7.50 19.97
CA GLY A 146 4.08 7.64 18.53
C GLY A 146 3.53 6.42 17.80
N SER A 147 3.21 5.35 18.52
CA SER A 147 2.53 4.20 17.96
C SER A 147 1.14 4.60 17.46
N PHE A 148 0.68 3.97 16.39
CA PHE A 148 -0.61 4.31 15.77
C PHE A 148 -1.20 3.10 15.04
N THR A 149 -2.47 3.19 14.66
CA THR A 149 -3.16 2.14 13.91
C THR A 149 -3.48 2.62 12.50
N SER A 150 -2.99 1.91 11.49
CA SER A 150 -3.28 2.19 10.07
C SER A 150 -4.34 1.25 9.53
N ASP A 151 -4.97 1.65 8.42
CA ASP A 151 -5.82 0.76 7.65
C ASP A 151 -4.97 -0.08 6.70
N THR A 152 -5.41 -1.31 6.47
CA THR A 152 -4.85 -2.22 5.46
C THR A 152 -5.91 -2.76 4.54
N ILE A 153 -5.51 -3.14 3.36
CA ILE A 153 -6.36 -3.77 2.36
C ILE A 153 -5.76 -5.10 1.91
N MET A 154 -6.61 -6.10 1.74
CA MET A 154 -6.34 -7.26 0.92
C MET A 154 -7.39 -7.31 -0.19
N ALA A 155 -6.94 -7.37 -1.44
CA ALA A 155 -7.83 -7.57 -2.57
C ALA A 155 -7.41 -8.81 -3.36
N GLU A 156 -8.41 -9.59 -3.77
CA GLU A 156 -8.27 -10.70 -4.70
C GLU A 156 -8.90 -10.31 -6.04
N ALA A 157 -8.15 -10.55 -7.11
CA ALA A 157 -8.62 -10.33 -8.46
C ALA A 157 -8.27 -11.53 -9.35
N GLN A 158 -9.02 -11.72 -10.45
CA GLN A 158 -8.84 -12.85 -11.35
C GLN A 158 -8.73 -12.38 -12.79
N LYS A 159 -7.82 -12.98 -13.54
CA LYS A 159 -7.78 -12.87 -15.01
C LYS A 159 -8.90 -13.74 -15.59
N ALA A 160 -9.69 -13.18 -16.52
CA ALA A 160 -10.69 -13.98 -17.25
C ALA A 160 -10.04 -15.21 -17.91
N GLY A 161 -10.82 -16.31 -18.00
CA GLY A 161 -10.41 -17.53 -18.65
C GLY A 161 -10.37 -17.46 -20.17
#